data_71785e845dc9fdde0c110fbf86a79cea
#
_entry.id   71785e845dc9fdde0c110fbf86a79cea
#
_cell.length_a   1.000
_cell.length_b   1.000
_cell.length_c   1.000
_cell.angle_alpha   90.00
_cell.angle_beta   90.00
_cell.angle_gamma   90.00
#
_symmetry.space_group_name_H-M   'P 1'
#
loop_
_entity.id
_entity.type
_entity.pdbx_description
1 polymer ?
#
loop_
_entity_poly.entity_id
_entity_poly.type
_entity_poly.pdbx_seq_one_letter_code
_entity_poly.pdbx_strand_id
1 'polypeptide(L)'
;MKDWTDDDTGNEYERQAGYQEEWYRNNILTTKQYLGVSTGEGGNGSNIVEVALSQLGLDDSIEIPPNSNFVKYNDWYYGSHRSGQWCAAFVSWCANECDLLENTIPKDASCSSMFKKLTGRYGYAYYPVRSTTPFGGSYTPVPGDLMFFSETGNLRLAKPFNHIGIIVEVDEIGWYTVEGNTTGGGQIPGGGVAKNHYTASTTYKAAKNGYIVHVEYPETAFSEIQGGTNKEKVFSFLTEELGLNNAAACGVMANVQNESGFNPARHEDKNAYGDGLGEGYGLCQWSYSRKTALLSFLQENGFAEDSIDGQLWFFKTEIESSERAAWNAIKDLPNTSDGAYEAGRLWCLKFERPRDGVGDSVERGNLAQNTYWPAYGGR
;
A
#
# COMPACT_ATOMS: atom_id res chain seq x y z
N MET A 1 7.98 19.39 18.48
CA MET A 1 9.07 18.70 19.18
C MET A 1 9.02 19.10 20.65
N LYS A 2 8.75 18.20 21.57
CA LYS A 2 8.95 18.44 22.99
C LYS A 2 10.40 18.12 23.31
N ASP A 3 11.11 19.12 23.80
CA ASP A 3 12.44 18.98 24.35
C ASP A 3 12.39 18.03 25.56
N TRP A 4 12.93 16.84 25.40
CA TRP A 4 13.16 15.89 26.47
C TRP A 4 14.61 16.04 26.92
N THR A 5 14.84 17.05 27.72
CA THR A 5 16.16 17.35 28.26
C THR A 5 16.33 16.87 29.70
N ASP A 6 15.95 15.64 30.01
CA ASP A 6 16.27 15.12 31.34
C ASP A 6 16.37 13.60 31.40
N ASP A 7 17.31 13.08 30.68
CA ASP A 7 18.14 11.92 30.97
C ASP A 7 18.77 11.38 29.68
N ASP A 8 19.81 10.57 29.82
CA ASP A 8 20.60 9.97 28.72
C ASP A 8 19.77 9.14 27.71
N THR A 9 18.48 8.92 27.98
CA THR A 9 17.56 8.15 27.11
C THR A 9 17.04 8.98 25.94
N GLY A 10 16.83 10.29 26.08
CA GLY A 10 16.31 11.16 25.01
C GLY A 10 17.22 11.20 23.78
N ASN A 11 18.53 11.29 24.00
CA ASN A 11 19.53 11.29 22.93
C ASN A 11 19.66 9.94 22.20
N GLU A 12 19.29 8.85 22.83
CA GLU A 12 19.31 7.51 22.25
C GLU A 12 18.08 7.29 21.37
N TYR A 13 16.93 7.86 21.73
CA TYR A 13 15.70 7.82 20.92
C TYR A 13 15.82 8.63 19.63
N GLU A 14 16.37 9.84 19.68
CA GLU A 14 16.58 10.66 18.47
C GLU A 14 17.57 10.00 17.51
N ARG A 15 18.62 9.36 18.03
CA ARG A 15 19.58 8.61 17.21
C ARG A 15 18.96 7.36 16.60
N GLN A 16 18.07 6.69 17.31
CA GLN A 16 17.39 5.48 16.82
C GLN A 16 16.31 5.81 15.80
N ALA A 17 15.53 6.88 16.00
CA ALA A 17 14.59 7.38 15.01
C ALA A 17 15.31 7.81 13.72
N GLY A 18 16.45 8.52 13.83
CA GLY A 18 17.29 8.89 12.70
C GLY A 18 17.88 7.68 11.97
N TYR A 19 18.34 6.66 12.71
CA TYR A 19 18.85 5.41 12.13
C TYR A 19 17.74 4.61 11.41
N GLN A 20 16.53 4.58 11.94
CA GLN A 20 15.39 3.94 11.31
C GLN A 20 14.93 4.69 10.07
N GLU A 21 14.94 6.03 10.08
CA GLU A 21 14.64 6.85 8.91
C GLU A 21 15.68 6.64 7.80
N GLU A 22 16.97 6.57 8.16
CA GLU A 22 18.06 6.29 7.22
C GLU A 22 17.99 4.85 6.70
N TRP A 23 17.69 3.87 7.55
CA TRP A 23 17.46 2.49 7.15
C TRP A 23 16.22 2.37 6.22
N TYR A 24 15.13 3.06 6.56
CA TYR A 24 13.92 3.16 5.76
C TYR A 24 14.24 3.75 4.38
N ARG A 25 14.94 4.89 4.33
CA ARG A 25 15.36 5.51 3.07
C ARG A 25 16.25 4.58 2.24
N ASN A 26 17.21 3.90 2.86
CA ASN A 26 18.16 3.06 2.16
C ASN A 26 17.62 1.68 1.76
N ASN A 27 16.65 1.13 2.50
CA ASN A 27 16.14 -0.22 2.25
C ASN A 27 14.74 -0.23 1.63
N ILE A 28 13.86 0.71 1.98
CA ILE A 28 12.50 0.77 1.42
C ILE A 28 12.47 1.53 0.09
N LEU A 29 13.26 2.60 -0.06
CA LEU A 29 13.40 3.25 -1.38
C LEU A 29 14.07 2.30 -2.39
N THR A 30 15.02 1.47 -1.95
CA THR A 30 15.63 0.43 -2.78
C THR A 30 14.65 -0.73 -3.03
N THR A 31 13.82 -1.08 -2.07
CA THR A 31 12.78 -2.13 -2.21
C THR A 31 11.65 -1.65 -3.13
N LYS A 32 11.29 -0.36 -3.11
CA LYS A 32 10.37 0.21 -4.12
C LYS A 32 10.92 0.12 -5.55
N GLN A 33 12.24 0.13 -5.73
CA GLN A 33 12.89 -0.16 -7.02
C GLN A 33 12.88 -1.66 -7.37
N TYR A 34 12.79 -2.55 -6.37
CA TYR A 34 12.73 -4.01 -6.56
C TYR A 34 11.31 -4.58 -6.66
N LEU A 35 10.27 -3.85 -6.27
CA LEU A 35 8.86 -4.25 -6.44
C LEU A 35 8.39 -4.28 -7.91
N GLY A 36 9.30 -4.13 -8.87
CA GLY A 36 9.12 -4.49 -10.27
C GLY A 36 9.30 -5.97 -10.58
N VAL A 37 9.39 -6.85 -9.57
CA VAL A 37 9.48 -8.30 -9.75
C VAL A 37 8.09 -8.91 -9.53
N SER A 38 7.49 -9.31 -10.65
CA SER A 38 6.42 -10.30 -10.83
C SER A 38 6.00 -11.02 -9.55
N THR A 39 4.90 -10.61 -8.96
CA THR A 39 4.09 -11.48 -8.12
C THR A 39 3.08 -12.17 -9.03
N GLY A 40 3.28 -13.46 -9.28
CA GLY A 40 2.33 -14.26 -10.04
C GLY A 40 0.92 -14.19 -9.44
N GLU A 41 -0.06 -14.27 -10.31
CA GLU A 41 -1.49 -14.53 -10.11
C GLU A 41 -1.97 -14.42 -8.64
N GLY A 42 -2.43 -13.24 -8.20
CA GLY A 42 -3.01 -13.09 -6.87
C GLY A 42 -3.72 -11.75 -6.70
N GLY A 43 -4.99 -11.81 -6.37
CA GLY A 43 -5.83 -10.67 -6.04
C GLY A 43 -5.27 -9.75 -4.95
N ASN A 44 -6.08 -8.88 -4.35
CA ASN A 44 -5.78 -7.75 -3.43
C ASN A 44 -4.68 -7.91 -2.34
N GLY A 45 -3.88 -8.98 -2.38
CA GLY A 45 -2.72 -9.20 -1.52
C GLY A 45 -1.68 -8.08 -1.58
N SER A 46 -1.56 -7.40 -2.73
CA SER A 46 -0.69 -6.24 -2.90
C SER A 46 -1.03 -5.09 -1.97
N ASN A 47 -2.30 -4.80 -1.75
CA ASN A 47 -2.73 -3.67 -0.90
C ASN A 47 -2.34 -3.88 0.57
N ILE A 48 -2.51 -5.07 1.13
CA ILE A 48 -2.09 -5.34 2.52
C ILE A 48 -0.57 -5.33 2.67
N VAL A 49 0.17 -5.75 1.65
CA VAL A 49 1.63 -5.68 1.59
C VAL A 49 2.10 -4.23 1.61
N GLU A 50 1.52 -3.37 0.78
CA GLU A 50 1.85 -1.94 0.72
C GLU A 50 1.54 -1.24 2.05
N VAL A 51 0.38 -1.51 2.64
CA VAL A 51 0.02 -0.96 3.95
C VAL A 51 1.01 -1.41 5.03
N ALA A 52 1.36 -2.69 5.08
CA ALA A 52 2.33 -3.20 6.05
C ALA A 52 3.71 -2.55 5.88
N LEU A 53 4.21 -2.45 4.63
CA LEU A 53 5.48 -1.81 4.32
C LEU A 53 5.50 -0.31 4.67
N SER A 54 4.37 0.38 4.51
CA SER A 54 4.26 1.80 4.84
C SER A 54 4.39 2.11 6.34
N GLN A 55 4.28 1.09 7.20
CA GLN A 55 4.39 1.24 8.65
C GLN A 55 5.83 1.14 9.17
N LEU A 56 6.78 0.79 8.32
CA LEU A 56 8.19 0.68 8.71
C LEU A 56 8.78 2.07 8.97
N GLY A 57 9.48 2.21 10.09
CA GLY A 57 10.18 3.45 10.45
C GLY A 57 9.30 4.63 10.87
N LEU A 58 8.00 4.42 11.10
CA LEU A 58 7.12 5.46 11.63
C LEU A 58 7.22 5.53 13.16
N ASP A 59 7.27 6.75 13.71
CA ASP A 59 7.36 6.99 15.17
C ASP A 59 6.15 6.43 15.92
N ASP A 60 4.96 6.42 15.32
CA ASP A 60 3.73 5.87 15.90
C ASP A 60 3.58 4.34 15.70
N SER A 61 4.54 3.71 15.03
CA SER A 61 4.64 2.26 14.83
C SER A 61 5.62 1.58 15.79
N ILE A 62 6.10 2.29 16.80
CA ILE A 62 6.93 1.78 17.90
C ILE A 62 6.20 1.91 19.24
N GLU A 63 6.63 1.11 20.22
CA GLU A 63 6.06 1.16 21.56
C GLU A 63 6.57 2.37 22.35
N ILE A 64 5.64 3.13 22.91
CA ILE A 64 5.96 4.28 23.76
C ILE A 64 5.21 4.16 25.11
N PRO A 65 5.94 4.00 26.24
CA PRO A 65 7.39 3.75 26.35
C PRO A 65 7.79 2.36 25.82
N PRO A 66 9.09 2.13 25.56
CA PRO A 66 9.60 0.83 25.09
C PRO A 66 9.18 -0.33 26.00
N ASN A 67 8.92 -1.50 25.41
CA ASN A 67 8.43 -2.71 26.08
C ASN A 67 7.09 -2.55 26.82
N SER A 68 6.32 -1.53 26.48
CA SER A 68 5.04 -1.25 27.14
C SER A 68 3.85 -1.90 26.44
N ASN A 69 4.01 -2.28 25.19
CA ASN A 69 2.93 -2.68 24.27
C ASN A 69 1.85 -1.59 24.07
N PHE A 70 2.17 -0.32 24.36
CA PHE A 70 1.33 0.81 23.98
C PHE A 70 1.72 1.29 22.60
N VAL A 71 0.79 1.18 21.65
CA VAL A 71 0.99 1.52 20.23
C VAL A 71 -0.36 1.78 19.58
N LYS A 72 -0.38 2.55 18.49
CA LYS A 72 -1.62 2.91 17.77
C LYS A 72 -2.48 1.71 17.37
N TYR A 73 -1.90 0.57 17.05
CA TYR A 73 -2.62 -0.64 16.63
C TYR A 73 -3.45 -1.24 17.77
N ASN A 74 -2.95 -1.19 19.00
CA ASN A 74 -3.71 -1.57 20.18
C ASN A 74 -4.82 -0.57 20.49
N ASP A 75 -4.52 0.73 20.40
CA ASP A 75 -5.52 1.79 20.62
C ASP A 75 -6.69 1.65 19.62
N TRP A 76 -6.39 1.41 18.35
CA TRP A 76 -7.39 1.12 17.33
C TRP A 76 -8.18 -0.16 17.61
N TYR A 77 -7.47 -1.25 17.95
CA TYR A 77 -8.10 -2.57 18.15
C TYR A 77 -9.06 -2.57 19.33
N TYR A 78 -8.67 -2.00 20.46
CA TYR A 78 -9.44 -1.97 21.70
C TYR A 78 -10.36 -0.75 21.82
N GLY A 79 -10.21 0.26 20.99
CA GLY A 79 -10.92 1.55 21.10
C GLY A 79 -10.52 2.35 22.35
N SER A 80 -9.39 2.02 22.96
CA SER A 80 -8.87 2.67 24.17
C SER A 80 -7.37 2.43 24.31
N HIS A 81 -6.68 3.34 24.99
CA HIS A 81 -5.26 3.19 25.29
C HIS A 81 -5.00 2.00 26.21
N ARG A 82 -4.52 0.91 25.63
CA ARG A 82 -4.39 -0.38 26.30
C ARG A 82 -3.14 -1.13 25.88
N SER A 83 -2.44 -1.68 26.87
CA SER A 83 -1.30 -2.58 26.66
C SER A 83 -1.74 -4.01 26.33
N GLY A 84 -1.03 -4.68 25.45
CA GLY A 84 -1.24 -6.09 25.08
C GLY A 84 -0.37 -6.48 23.91
N GLN A 85 -0.05 -7.78 23.75
CA GLN A 85 0.67 -8.25 22.55
C GLN A 85 -0.12 -7.86 21.29
N TRP A 86 0.54 -7.26 20.32
CA TRP A 86 -0.15 -6.59 19.22
C TRP A 86 0.22 -7.05 17.80
N CYS A 87 0.98 -8.14 17.66
CA CYS A 87 1.33 -8.67 16.34
C CYS A 87 0.08 -9.03 15.49
N ALA A 88 -0.94 -9.67 16.08
CA ALA A 88 -2.18 -9.97 15.38
C ALA A 88 -3.10 -8.74 15.22
N ALA A 89 -3.06 -7.80 16.18
CA ALA A 89 -3.76 -6.52 16.05
C ALA A 89 -3.20 -5.68 14.89
N PHE A 90 -1.88 -5.73 14.66
CA PHE A 90 -1.23 -5.10 13.51
C PHE A 90 -1.73 -5.67 12.18
N VAL A 91 -1.79 -7.00 12.04
CA VAL A 91 -2.34 -7.65 10.83
C VAL A 91 -3.81 -7.27 10.61
N SER A 92 -4.61 -7.26 11.69
CA SER A 92 -6.01 -6.81 11.63
C SER A 92 -6.12 -5.33 11.22
N TRP A 93 -5.22 -4.48 11.69
CA TRP A 93 -5.18 -3.07 11.32
C TRP A 93 -4.81 -2.90 9.84
N CYS A 94 -3.79 -3.61 9.36
CA CYS A 94 -3.44 -3.59 7.93
C CYS A 94 -4.61 -4.03 7.05
N ALA A 95 -5.34 -5.08 7.46
CA ALA A 95 -6.54 -5.53 6.75
C ALA A 95 -7.67 -4.48 6.76
N ASN A 96 -7.83 -3.71 7.86
CA ASN A 96 -8.80 -2.62 7.94
C ASN A 96 -8.48 -1.49 6.95
N GLU A 97 -7.21 -1.13 6.82
CA GLU A 97 -6.78 -0.07 5.90
C GLU A 97 -6.95 -0.43 4.41
N CYS A 98 -7.24 -1.70 4.13
CA CYS A 98 -7.46 -2.25 2.78
C CYS A 98 -8.90 -2.75 2.56
N ASP A 99 -9.86 -2.45 3.45
CA ASP A 99 -11.24 -2.95 3.40
C ASP A 99 -11.36 -4.49 3.37
N LEU A 100 -10.33 -5.20 3.88
CA LEU A 100 -10.27 -6.67 3.94
C LEU A 100 -10.73 -7.24 5.29
N LEU A 101 -11.02 -6.37 6.27
CA LEU A 101 -11.36 -6.80 7.62
C LEU A 101 -12.72 -7.50 7.65
N GLU A 102 -12.78 -8.67 8.31
CA GLU A 102 -13.96 -9.56 8.47
C GLU A 102 -14.48 -10.23 7.19
N ASN A 103 -14.12 -9.75 6.00
CA ASN A 103 -14.44 -10.43 4.72
C ASN A 103 -13.29 -11.36 4.28
N THR A 104 -12.05 -10.98 4.51
CA THR A 104 -10.85 -11.74 4.10
C THR A 104 -9.98 -12.09 5.29
N ILE A 105 -9.72 -11.13 6.18
CA ILE A 105 -8.92 -11.32 7.40
C ILE A 105 -9.76 -10.94 8.62
N PRO A 106 -9.87 -11.82 9.63
CA PRO A 106 -10.67 -11.52 10.82
C PRO A 106 -10.01 -10.46 11.70
N LYS A 107 -10.81 -9.62 12.36
CA LYS A 107 -10.35 -8.80 13.48
C LYS A 107 -10.00 -9.69 14.67
N ASP A 108 -8.72 -9.80 14.99
CA ASP A 108 -8.24 -10.62 16.12
C ASP A 108 -6.92 -10.08 16.68
N ALA A 109 -6.73 -10.13 17.99
CA ALA A 109 -5.48 -9.81 18.67
C ALA A 109 -4.71 -11.06 19.15
N SER A 110 -5.22 -12.25 18.84
CA SER A 110 -4.60 -13.53 19.19
C SER A 110 -4.21 -14.30 17.94
N CYS A 111 -2.92 -14.54 17.73
CA CYS A 111 -2.41 -15.31 16.60
C CYS A 111 -3.08 -16.67 16.48
N SER A 112 -3.24 -17.40 17.59
CA SER A 112 -3.88 -18.71 17.58
C SER A 112 -5.37 -18.68 17.28
N SER A 113 -6.09 -17.64 17.71
CA SER A 113 -7.49 -17.42 17.34
C SER A 113 -7.62 -17.03 15.87
N MET A 114 -6.78 -16.12 15.40
CA MET A 114 -6.76 -15.70 13.99
C MET A 114 -6.49 -16.89 13.05
N PHE A 115 -5.48 -17.71 13.33
CA PHE A 115 -5.20 -18.92 12.55
C PHE A 115 -6.43 -19.85 12.49
N LYS A 116 -7.08 -20.10 13.64
CA LYS A 116 -8.28 -20.96 13.70
C LYS A 116 -9.44 -20.40 12.89
N LYS A 117 -9.63 -19.08 12.88
CA LYS A 117 -10.65 -18.42 12.06
C LYS A 117 -10.32 -18.54 10.59
N LEU A 118 -9.08 -18.21 10.18
CA LEU A 118 -8.63 -18.27 8.77
C LEU A 118 -8.78 -19.69 8.20
N THR A 119 -8.30 -20.69 8.91
CA THR A 119 -8.32 -22.09 8.42
C THR A 119 -9.66 -22.81 8.64
N GLY A 120 -10.50 -22.32 9.54
CA GLY A 120 -11.82 -22.88 9.84
C GLY A 120 -12.96 -22.13 9.17
N ARG A 121 -13.23 -20.87 9.62
CA ARG A 121 -14.35 -20.08 9.09
C ARG A 121 -14.16 -19.66 7.63
N TYR A 122 -12.94 -19.25 7.28
CA TYR A 122 -12.62 -18.81 5.90
C TYR A 122 -12.18 -19.98 5.01
N GLY A 123 -11.73 -21.10 5.60
CA GLY A 123 -11.37 -22.31 4.86
C GLY A 123 -10.02 -22.26 4.17
N TYR A 124 -9.18 -21.28 4.47
CA TYR A 124 -7.91 -21.08 3.78
C TYR A 124 -6.94 -22.25 3.99
N ALA A 125 -6.21 -22.58 2.93
CA ALA A 125 -5.15 -23.57 2.97
C ALA A 125 -3.99 -23.10 3.84
N TYR A 126 -3.33 -24.04 4.54
CA TYR A 126 -2.15 -23.73 5.34
C TYR A 126 -1.06 -24.80 5.17
N TYR A 127 0.16 -24.38 5.26
CA TYR A 127 1.34 -25.19 4.97
C TYR A 127 2.35 -25.11 6.12
N PRO A 128 2.86 -26.24 6.67
CA PRO A 128 4.02 -26.19 7.55
C PRO A 128 5.20 -25.51 6.85
N VAL A 129 5.91 -24.63 7.52
CA VAL A 129 7.09 -23.95 6.93
C VAL A 129 8.07 -24.96 6.31
N ARG A 130 8.28 -26.13 6.94
CA ARG A 130 9.17 -27.17 6.41
C ARG A 130 8.68 -27.83 5.12
N SER A 131 7.43 -27.65 4.74
CA SER A 131 6.86 -28.13 3.49
C SER A 131 6.77 -27.05 2.42
N THR A 132 7.38 -25.89 2.65
CA THR A 132 7.41 -24.78 1.70
C THR A 132 8.78 -24.65 1.04
N THR A 133 8.84 -24.03 -0.12
CA THR A 133 10.10 -23.62 -0.77
C THR A 133 10.60 -22.35 -0.02
N PRO A 134 11.91 -22.19 0.28
CA PRO A 134 13.03 -23.04 -0.08
C PRO A 134 13.36 -24.17 0.93
N PHE A 135 12.52 -24.44 1.90
CA PHE A 135 12.72 -25.47 2.93
C PHE A 135 12.55 -26.91 2.39
N GLY A 136 12.46 -27.09 1.07
CA GLY A 136 12.34 -28.39 0.41
C GLY A 136 10.91 -28.89 0.22
N GLY A 137 9.92 -28.04 0.43
CA GLY A 137 8.50 -28.34 0.24
C GLY A 137 7.99 -28.00 -1.16
N SER A 138 6.70 -28.22 -1.37
CA SER A 138 6.00 -27.98 -2.64
C SER A 138 5.22 -26.67 -2.70
N TYR A 139 5.02 -26.01 -1.57
CA TYR A 139 4.35 -24.70 -1.53
C TYR A 139 5.37 -23.58 -1.63
N THR A 140 5.19 -22.67 -2.55
CA THR A 140 5.93 -21.40 -2.64
C THR A 140 5.05 -20.30 -2.08
N PRO A 141 5.46 -19.65 -0.97
CA PRO A 141 4.70 -18.53 -0.44
C PRO A 141 4.59 -17.39 -1.44
N VAL A 142 3.54 -16.61 -1.33
CA VAL A 142 3.33 -15.40 -2.14
C VAL A 142 3.16 -14.18 -1.23
N PRO A 143 3.48 -12.96 -1.69
CA PRO A 143 3.17 -11.74 -0.96
C PRO A 143 1.68 -11.65 -0.61
N GLY A 144 1.40 -11.27 0.63
CA GLY A 144 0.04 -11.30 1.21
C GLY A 144 -0.25 -12.52 2.08
N ASP A 145 0.47 -13.62 1.92
CA ASP A 145 0.36 -14.76 2.82
C ASP A 145 0.70 -14.37 4.26
N LEU A 146 0.10 -15.09 5.22
CA LEU A 146 0.33 -14.86 6.64
C LEU A 146 1.21 -15.96 7.25
N MET A 147 2.35 -15.57 7.78
CA MET A 147 3.25 -16.48 8.49
C MET A 147 2.94 -16.50 9.98
N PHE A 148 2.61 -17.68 10.52
CA PHE A 148 2.35 -17.95 11.93
C PHE A 148 3.54 -18.67 12.55
N PHE A 149 4.06 -18.14 13.64
CA PHE A 149 5.24 -18.66 14.34
C PHE A 149 4.83 -19.57 15.49
N SER A 150 5.45 -20.77 15.56
CA SER A 150 5.15 -21.78 16.56
C SER A 150 6.42 -22.40 17.14
N GLU A 151 6.58 -22.39 18.46
CA GLU A 151 7.72 -23.01 19.12
C GLU A 151 7.76 -24.54 18.94
N THR A 152 6.62 -25.18 18.78
CA THR A 152 6.50 -26.64 18.79
C THR A 152 5.97 -27.23 17.49
N GLY A 153 5.26 -26.43 16.68
CA GLY A 153 4.50 -26.89 15.51
C GLY A 153 3.27 -27.75 15.87
N ASN A 154 2.90 -27.84 17.14
CA ASN A 154 1.81 -28.69 17.59
C ASN A 154 0.47 -27.94 17.62
N LEU A 155 -0.33 -28.11 16.56
CA LEU A 155 -1.65 -27.48 16.42
C LEU A 155 -2.70 -27.95 17.45
N ARG A 156 -2.42 -29.02 18.24
CA ARG A 156 -3.33 -29.49 19.28
C ARG A 156 -3.23 -28.66 20.55
N LEU A 157 -2.25 -27.80 20.67
CA LEU A 157 -2.13 -26.86 21.80
C LEU A 157 -3.27 -25.85 21.76
N ALA A 158 -3.72 -25.39 22.93
CA ALA A 158 -4.75 -24.34 23.01
C ALA A 158 -4.29 -23.02 22.37
N LYS A 159 -3.01 -22.72 22.46
CA LYS A 159 -2.37 -21.56 21.83
C LYS A 159 -1.09 -21.99 21.10
N PRO A 160 -1.20 -22.57 19.89
CA PRO A 160 -0.05 -23.09 19.14
C PRO A 160 0.88 -21.99 18.59
N PHE A 161 0.39 -20.75 18.47
CA PHE A 161 1.13 -19.63 17.86
C PHE A 161 1.34 -18.51 18.85
N ASN A 162 2.55 -17.97 18.83
CA ASN A 162 3.00 -16.86 19.67
C ASN A 162 3.27 -15.57 18.88
N HIS A 163 3.34 -15.64 17.54
CA HIS A 163 3.61 -14.50 16.70
C HIS A 163 3.02 -14.68 15.28
N ILE A 164 2.89 -13.58 14.53
CA ILE A 164 2.39 -13.52 13.15
C ILE A 164 3.05 -12.38 12.39
N GLY A 165 3.27 -12.57 11.07
CA GLY A 165 3.72 -11.55 10.13
C GLY A 165 3.04 -11.69 8.78
N ILE A 166 3.06 -10.62 7.99
CA ILE A 166 2.59 -10.58 6.61
C ILE A 166 3.80 -10.85 5.71
N ILE A 167 3.74 -11.83 4.81
CA ILE A 167 4.77 -12.06 3.81
C ILE A 167 4.68 -10.94 2.78
N VAL A 168 5.78 -10.24 2.53
CA VAL A 168 5.82 -9.06 1.65
C VAL A 168 6.72 -9.25 0.44
N GLU A 169 7.61 -10.22 0.48
CA GLU A 169 8.56 -10.50 -0.61
C GLU A 169 9.04 -11.95 -0.49
N VAL A 170 9.31 -12.59 -1.62
CA VAL A 170 9.86 -13.95 -1.70
C VAL A 170 11.07 -13.93 -2.62
N ASP A 171 12.17 -14.56 -2.19
CA ASP A 171 13.40 -14.70 -2.96
C ASP A 171 13.79 -16.18 -3.13
N GLU A 172 14.94 -16.43 -3.76
CA GLU A 172 15.43 -17.79 -4.04
C GLU A 172 15.75 -18.59 -2.77
N ILE A 173 16.00 -17.92 -1.65
CA ILE A 173 16.47 -18.55 -0.40
C ILE A 173 15.48 -18.44 0.75
N GLY A 174 14.38 -17.67 0.59
CA GLY A 174 13.41 -17.46 1.65
C GLY A 174 12.30 -16.46 1.32
N TRP A 175 11.85 -15.79 2.34
CA TRP A 175 10.86 -14.73 2.23
C TRP A 175 11.06 -13.68 3.31
N TYR A 176 10.55 -12.50 3.04
CA TYR A 176 10.50 -11.39 3.99
C TYR A 176 9.10 -11.25 4.54
N THR A 177 9.01 -11.02 5.86
CA THR A 177 7.77 -10.64 6.52
C THR A 177 7.85 -9.20 7.01
N VAL A 178 6.71 -8.51 7.10
CA VAL A 178 6.54 -7.34 7.96
C VAL A 178 5.73 -7.76 9.18
N GLU A 179 6.25 -7.45 10.35
CA GLU A 179 5.75 -7.91 11.64
C GLU A 179 5.58 -6.74 12.60
N GLY A 180 4.43 -6.68 13.25
CA GLY A 180 4.23 -5.83 14.42
C GLY A 180 4.65 -6.54 15.71
N ASN A 181 4.94 -5.79 16.76
CA ASN A 181 5.36 -6.31 18.07
C ASN A 181 6.65 -7.17 18.00
N THR A 182 7.62 -6.65 17.28
CA THR A 182 8.94 -7.30 17.11
C THR A 182 10.05 -6.31 17.34
N THR A 183 11.22 -6.82 17.74
CA THR A 183 12.43 -6.00 17.88
C THR A 183 13.25 -5.94 16.60
N GLY A 184 12.80 -6.59 15.50
CA GLY A 184 13.57 -6.65 14.26
C GLY A 184 14.98 -7.22 14.44
N GLY A 185 15.15 -8.25 15.28
CA GLY A 185 16.45 -8.80 15.62
C GLY A 185 17.28 -7.89 16.55
N GLY A 186 16.64 -7.00 17.32
CA GLY A 186 17.28 -6.04 18.21
C GLY A 186 17.51 -4.65 17.61
N GLN A 187 17.03 -4.41 16.40
CA GLN A 187 17.15 -3.11 15.72
C GLN A 187 16.15 -2.07 16.26
N ILE A 188 15.03 -2.54 16.80
CA ILE A 188 14.00 -1.69 17.41
C ILE A 188 13.93 -1.99 18.92
N PRO A 189 14.59 -1.21 19.75
CA PRO A 189 14.49 -1.38 21.20
C PRO A 189 13.06 -1.19 21.69
N GLY A 190 12.54 -2.17 22.39
CA GLY A 190 11.22 -2.09 23.01
C GLY A 190 10.06 -2.52 22.16
N GLY A 191 10.29 -2.85 20.87
CA GLY A 191 9.24 -3.36 20.00
C GLY A 191 8.64 -2.31 19.03
N GLY A 192 8.37 -2.75 17.81
CA GLY A 192 7.85 -1.92 16.73
C GLY A 192 7.40 -2.76 15.55
N VAL A 193 7.30 -2.11 14.37
CA VAL A 193 7.09 -2.78 13.09
C VAL A 193 8.42 -2.96 12.39
N ALA A 194 8.77 -4.19 12.03
CA ALA A 194 10.03 -4.50 11.34
C ALA A 194 9.83 -5.46 10.16
N LYS A 195 10.74 -5.36 9.17
CA LYS A 195 10.90 -6.33 8.09
C LYS A 195 11.95 -7.37 8.48
N ASN A 196 11.59 -8.64 8.48
CA ASN A 196 12.47 -9.74 8.82
C ASN A 196 12.61 -10.73 7.66
N HIS A 197 13.79 -11.33 7.49
CA HIS A 197 14.08 -12.33 6.46
C HIS A 197 14.21 -13.73 7.07
N TYR A 198 13.45 -14.66 6.54
CA TYR A 198 13.46 -16.06 6.95
C TYR A 198 13.91 -16.96 5.79
N THR A 199 14.95 -17.72 6.02
CA THR A 199 15.61 -18.60 5.02
C THR A 199 15.68 -20.02 5.52
N ALA A 200 16.04 -20.97 4.65
CA ALA A 200 16.30 -22.36 5.02
C ALA A 200 17.38 -22.50 6.11
N SER A 201 18.32 -21.55 6.21
CA SER A 201 19.36 -21.50 7.23
C SER A 201 18.96 -20.79 8.52
N THR A 202 17.77 -20.18 8.59
CA THR A 202 17.35 -19.43 9.78
C THR A 202 17.43 -20.31 11.04
N THR A 203 17.94 -19.75 12.13
CA THR A 203 18.07 -20.46 13.43
C THR A 203 16.84 -20.29 14.32
N TYR A 204 15.97 -19.36 13.99
CA TYR A 204 14.78 -19.05 14.78
C TYR A 204 13.78 -20.22 14.75
N LYS A 205 13.72 -20.97 15.87
CA LYS A 205 12.95 -22.21 15.98
C LYS A 205 11.45 -22.02 15.71
N ALA A 206 10.87 -20.92 16.19
CA ALA A 206 9.45 -20.63 15.99
C ALA A 206 9.11 -20.42 14.52
N ALA A 207 10.02 -19.85 13.72
CA ALA A 207 9.87 -19.74 12.28
C ALA A 207 9.85 -21.12 11.61
N LYS A 208 10.82 -21.99 11.94
CA LYS A 208 10.95 -23.34 11.35
C LYS A 208 9.79 -24.27 11.70
N ASN A 209 9.16 -24.10 12.85
CA ASN A 209 8.00 -24.87 13.30
C ASN A 209 6.69 -24.18 12.93
N GLY A 210 6.75 -23.02 12.28
CA GLY A 210 5.59 -22.22 11.93
C GLY A 210 4.76 -22.80 10.78
N TYR A 211 3.70 -22.07 10.45
CA TYR A 211 2.80 -22.38 9.35
C TYR A 211 2.54 -21.11 8.53
N ILE A 212 2.41 -21.28 7.23
CA ILE A 212 1.97 -20.22 6.32
C ILE A 212 0.52 -20.49 5.96
N VAL A 213 -0.33 -19.49 6.12
CA VAL A 213 -1.72 -19.51 5.63
C VAL A 213 -1.74 -18.77 4.32
N HIS A 214 -2.17 -19.44 3.27
CA HIS A 214 -2.45 -18.83 1.98
C HIS A 214 -3.79 -18.11 2.06
N VAL A 215 -3.75 -16.77 1.96
CA VAL A 215 -4.96 -15.95 2.04
C VAL A 215 -5.52 -15.77 0.64
N GLU A 216 -6.77 -16.18 0.46
CA GLU A 216 -7.52 -15.95 -0.79
C GLU A 216 -8.10 -14.53 -0.76
N TYR A 217 -7.42 -13.60 -1.40
CA TYR A 217 -7.89 -12.24 -1.53
C TYR A 217 -9.01 -12.17 -2.59
N PRO A 218 -10.04 -11.31 -2.37
CA PRO A 218 -11.03 -11.11 -3.43
C PRO A 218 -10.30 -10.65 -4.69
N GLU A 219 -10.60 -11.31 -5.80
CA GLU A 219 -10.17 -10.79 -7.10
C GLU A 219 -10.64 -9.33 -7.19
N THR A 220 -9.76 -8.43 -7.52
CA THR A 220 -10.16 -7.11 -8.00
C THR A 220 -10.88 -7.37 -9.32
N ALA A 221 -12.19 -7.58 -9.24
CA ALA A 221 -13.02 -7.54 -10.41
C ALA A 221 -12.97 -6.10 -10.93
N PHE A 222 -12.05 -5.85 -11.85
CA PHE A 222 -12.03 -4.59 -12.59
C PHE A 222 -13.33 -4.53 -13.39
N SER A 223 -14.32 -3.85 -12.83
CA SER A 223 -15.58 -3.64 -13.53
C SER A 223 -15.31 -2.85 -14.81
N GLU A 224 -16.03 -3.17 -15.87
CA GLU A 224 -15.99 -2.37 -17.08
C GLU A 224 -16.41 -0.94 -16.77
N ILE A 225 -15.50 0.01 -17.04
CA ILE A 225 -15.75 1.43 -16.78
C ILE A 225 -16.72 1.95 -17.82
N GLN A 226 -17.84 2.50 -17.37
CA GLN A 226 -18.90 2.98 -18.24
C GLN A 226 -18.51 4.27 -18.95
N GLY A 227 -18.87 4.40 -20.23
CA GLY A 227 -18.64 5.58 -21.06
C GLY A 227 -18.42 5.24 -22.54
N GLY A 228 -18.94 6.07 -23.43
CA GLY A 228 -18.77 5.92 -24.88
C GLY A 228 -17.43 6.41 -25.40
N THR A 229 -16.80 7.33 -24.68
CA THR A 229 -15.49 7.93 -25.01
C THR A 229 -14.55 7.83 -23.81
N ASN A 230 -13.23 7.89 -24.05
CA ASN A 230 -12.24 7.92 -22.97
C ASN A 230 -12.51 9.04 -21.95
N LYS A 231 -12.95 10.20 -22.43
CA LYS A 231 -13.33 11.33 -21.55
C LYS A 231 -14.51 10.99 -20.64
N GLU A 232 -15.54 10.34 -21.16
CA GLU A 232 -16.69 9.89 -20.37
C GLU A 232 -16.30 8.79 -19.40
N LYS A 233 -15.48 7.83 -19.81
CA LYS A 233 -14.92 6.80 -18.92
C LYS A 233 -14.15 7.42 -17.75
N VAL A 234 -13.29 8.41 -18.01
CA VAL A 234 -12.57 9.12 -16.94
C VAL A 234 -13.55 9.79 -15.98
N PHE A 235 -14.58 10.49 -16.48
CA PHE A 235 -15.54 11.16 -15.63
C PHE A 235 -16.34 10.16 -14.76
N SER A 236 -16.92 9.11 -15.39
CA SER A 236 -17.66 8.07 -14.67
C SER A 236 -16.80 7.38 -13.63
N PHE A 237 -15.56 7.06 -13.95
CA PHE A 237 -14.63 6.45 -13.00
C PHE A 237 -14.38 7.35 -11.78
N LEU A 238 -14.12 8.64 -11.99
CA LEU A 238 -13.89 9.60 -10.93
C LEU A 238 -15.11 9.80 -10.01
N THR A 239 -16.32 9.79 -10.59
CA THR A 239 -17.55 10.07 -9.84
C THR A 239 -18.24 8.83 -9.28
N GLU A 240 -18.33 7.76 -10.07
CA GLU A 240 -19.10 6.55 -9.73
C GLU A 240 -18.23 5.54 -8.96
N GLU A 241 -16.97 5.35 -9.39
CA GLU A 241 -16.07 4.40 -8.76
C GLU A 241 -15.30 5.03 -7.58
N LEU A 242 -14.78 6.25 -7.76
CA LEU A 242 -13.96 6.91 -6.73
C LEU A 242 -14.76 7.86 -5.81
N GLY A 243 -16.02 8.13 -6.12
CA GLY A 243 -16.92 8.93 -5.29
C GLY A 243 -16.58 10.43 -5.21
N LEU A 244 -15.81 10.97 -6.17
CA LEU A 244 -15.60 12.42 -6.24
C LEU A 244 -16.89 13.14 -6.59
N ASN A 245 -17.11 14.33 -6.02
CA ASN A 245 -18.11 15.23 -6.53
C ASN A 245 -17.70 15.80 -7.91
N ASN A 246 -18.65 16.31 -8.66
CA ASN A 246 -18.45 16.76 -10.04
C ASN A 246 -17.38 17.86 -10.15
N ALA A 247 -17.26 18.75 -9.17
CA ALA A 247 -16.26 19.81 -9.18
C ALA A 247 -14.84 19.25 -9.08
N ALA A 248 -14.62 18.35 -8.13
CA ALA A 248 -13.31 17.69 -7.97
C ALA A 248 -12.97 16.83 -9.21
N ALA A 249 -13.93 16.09 -9.76
CA ALA A 249 -13.77 15.35 -11.00
C ALA A 249 -13.40 16.25 -12.18
N CYS A 250 -14.05 17.40 -12.35
CA CYS A 250 -13.70 18.39 -13.38
C CYS A 250 -12.24 18.87 -13.26
N GLY A 251 -11.76 19.03 -12.02
CA GLY A 251 -10.37 19.41 -11.75
C GLY A 251 -9.37 18.36 -12.25
N VAL A 252 -9.62 17.07 -11.97
CA VAL A 252 -8.79 15.96 -12.46
C VAL A 252 -8.85 15.87 -13.98
N MET A 253 -10.06 15.96 -14.57
CA MET A 253 -10.26 15.92 -16.03
C MET A 253 -9.47 17.02 -16.75
N ALA A 254 -9.40 18.22 -16.20
CA ALA A 254 -8.62 19.32 -16.79
C ALA A 254 -7.12 18.99 -16.85
N ASN A 255 -6.61 18.27 -15.85
CA ASN A 255 -5.23 17.80 -15.85
C ASN A 255 -5.02 16.70 -16.89
N VAL A 256 -5.84 15.64 -16.88
CA VAL A 256 -5.75 14.56 -17.88
C VAL A 256 -5.87 15.09 -19.33
N GLN A 257 -6.71 16.10 -19.57
CA GLN A 257 -6.80 16.76 -20.86
C GLN A 257 -5.45 17.34 -21.31
N ASN A 258 -4.75 18.01 -20.41
CA ASN A 258 -3.48 18.62 -20.74
C ASN A 258 -2.34 17.61 -20.83
N GLU A 259 -2.33 16.58 -20.01
CA GLU A 259 -1.29 15.53 -20.04
C GLU A 259 -1.40 14.68 -21.32
N SER A 260 -2.58 14.19 -21.65
CA SER A 260 -2.74 13.21 -22.73
C SER A 260 -3.86 13.48 -23.72
N GLY A 261 -4.75 14.44 -23.44
CA GLY A 261 -5.98 14.59 -24.21
C GLY A 261 -6.91 13.37 -24.06
N PHE A 262 -6.85 12.65 -22.94
CA PHE A 262 -7.54 11.37 -22.67
C PHE A 262 -7.08 10.21 -23.57
N ASN A 263 -5.87 10.30 -24.12
CA ASN A 263 -5.29 9.24 -24.93
C ASN A 263 -4.40 8.33 -24.07
N PRO A 264 -4.80 7.09 -23.76
CA PRO A 264 -3.99 6.18 -22.95
C PRO A 264 -2.74 5.67 -23.67
N ALA A 265 -2.66 5.82 -25.01
CA ALA A 265 -1.46 5.49 -25.78
C ALA A 265 -0.51 6.68 -25.99
N ARG A 266 -0.75 7.82 -25.29
CA ARG A 266 0.09 9.02 -25.45
C ARG A 266 1.50 8.77 -24.92
N HIS A 267 2.49 9.02 -25.78
CA HIS A 267 3.89 9.13 -25.40
C HIS A 267 4.32 10.59 -25.48
N GLU A 268 5.14 11.03 -24.53
CA GLU A 268 5.89 12.27 -24.66
C GLU A 268 6.93 12.14 -25.78
N ASP A 269 7.25 13.24 -26.49
CA ASP A 269 8.20 13.19 -27.61
C ASP A 269 9.59 12.72 -27.15
N LYS A 270 10.11 11.67 -27.83
CA LYS A 270 11.33 10.91 -27.52
C LYS A 270 12.65 11.68 -27.37
N ASN A 271 12.65 13.00 -27.55
CA ASN A 271 13.87 13.79 -27.62
C ASN A 271 14.35 14.38 -26.28
N ALA A 272 13.61 14.19 -25.19
CA ALA A 272 13.92 14.89 -23.95
C ALA A 272 15.01 14.25 -23.09
N TYR A 273 15.09 12.89 -22.97
CA TYR A 273 15.90 12.24 -21.93
C TYR A 273 16.69 10.98 -22.33
N GLY A 274 16.55 10.43 -23.52
CA GLY A 274 17.46 9.42 -24.11
C GLY A 274 17.41 7.98 -23.56
N ASP A 275 16.77 7.70 -22.43
CA ASP A 275 16.67 6.36 -21.81
C ASP A 275 15.28 5.70 -21.90
N GLY A 276 14.28 6.42 -22.43
CA GLY A 276 12.90 5.97 -22.58
C GLY A 276 12.09 5.86 -21.28
N LEU A 277 12.72 5.91 -20.12
CA LEU A 277 12.05 5.84 -18.80
C LEU A 277 11.57 7.21 -18.34
N GLY A 278 12.30 8.28 -18.70
CA GLY A 278 11.93 9.66 -18.39
C GLY A 278 10.80 10.23 -19.24
N GLU A 279 10.40 9.52 -20.30
CA GLU A 279 9.30 9.93 -21.18
C GLU A 279 7.95 9.61 -20.56
N GLY A 280 7.06 10.61 -20.48
CA GLY A 280 5.69 10.44 -20.01
C GLY A 280 4.91 9.46 -20.88
N TYR A 281 4.07 8.62 -20.24
CA TYR A 281 3.22 7.65 -20.91
C TYR A 281 1.80 7.66 -20.36
N GLY A 282 0.83 7.50 -21.23
CA GLY A 282 -0.57 7.26 -20.89
C GLY A 282 -1.32 8.50 -20.39
N LEU A 283 -2.44 8.28 -19.71
CA LEU A 283 -3.41 9.30 -19.30
C LEU A 283 -2.81 10.45 -18.49
N CYS A 284 -1.96 10.15 -17.51
CA CYS A 284 -1.35 11.11 -16.60
C CYS A 284 0.15 11.30 -16.90
N GLN A 285 0.63 10.92 -18.06
CA GLN A 285 2.03 11.03 -18.47
C GLN A 285 2.99 10.51 -17.41
N TRP A 286 2.69 9.31 -16.90
CA TRP A 286 3.56 8.65 -15.92
C TRP A 286 4.98 8.48 -16.45
N SER A 287 5.96 8.87 -15.65
CA SER A 287 7.38 8.83 -16.02
C SER A 287 8.21 8.13 -14.93
N TYR A 288 9.42 7.73 -15.26
CA TYR A 288 10.37 7.05 -14.36
C TYR A 288 9.75 5.85 -13.61
N SER A 289 9.86 5.84 -12.28
CA SER A 289 9.35 4.76 -11.44
C SER A 289 7.83 4.59 -11.52
N ARG A 290 7.07 5.68 -11.71
CA ARG A 290 5.62 5.63 -11.88
C ARG A 290 5.22 4.92 -13.18
N LYS A 291 5.95 5.18 -14.28
CA LYS A 291 5.75 4.47 -15.55
C LYS A 291 6.05 2.98 -15.42
N THR A 292 7.16 2.64 -14.76
CA THR A 292 7.50 1.24 -14.50
C THR A 292 6.40 0.55 -13.70
N ALA A 293 5.89 1.19 -12.65
CA ALA A 293 4.81 0.66 -11.83
C ALA A 293 3.50 0.50 -12.63
N LEU A 294 3.15 1.47 -13.47
CA LEU A 294 2.00 1.35 -14.38
C LEU A 294 2.12 0.13 -15.29
N LEU A 295 3.24 -0.02 -15.99
CA LEU A 295 3.44 -1.11 -16.96
C LEU A 295 3.41 -2.48 -16.26
N SER A 296 4.02 -2.59 -15.07
CA SER A 296 3.93 -3.80 -14.25
C SER A 296 2.49 -4.10 -13.85
N PHE A 297 1.76 -3.10 -13.33
CA PHE A 297 0.34 -3.26 -12.97
C PHE A 297 -0.53 -3.73 -14.14
N LEU A 298 -0.36 -3.12 -15.32
CA LEU A 298 -1.13 -3.49 -16.51
C LEU A 298 -0.83 -4.93 -16.93
N GLN A 299 0.43 -5.32 -16.96
CA GLN A 299 0.86 -6.67 -17.29
C GLN A 299 0.32 -7.70 -16.29
N GLU A 300 0.48 -7.44 -14.99
CA GLU A 300 0.06 -8.33 -13.90
C GLU A 300 -1.45 -8.56 -13.88
N ASN A 301 -2.23 -7.57 -14.32
CA ASN A 301 -3.69 -7.63 -14.33
C ASN A 301 -4.27 -7.92 -15.72
N GLY A 302 -3.44 -8.31 -16.69
CA GLY A 302 -3.88 -8.72 -18.02
C GLY A 302 -4.43 -7.59 -18.91
N PHE A 303 -4.13 -6.34 -18.59
CA PHE A 303 -4.49 -5.19 -19.41
C PHE A 303 -3.48 -4.95 -20.53
N ALA A 304 -3.96 -4.49 -21.69
CA ALA A 304 -3.07 -3.91 -22.69
C ALA A 304 -2.43 -2.62 -22.17
N GLU A 305 -1.21 -2.28 -22.60
CA GLU A 305 -0.50 -1.06 -22.14
C GLU A 305 -1.32 0.22 -22.38
N ASP A 306 -2.07 0.29 -23.50
CA ASP A 306 -2.93 1.40 -23.87
C ASP A 306 -4.39 1.22 -23.41
N SER A 307 -4.66 0.30 -22.48
CA SER A 307 -5.98 0.13 -21.89
C SER A 307 -6.37 1.33 -21.04
N ILE A 308 -7.44 2.05 -21.42
CA ILE A 308 -8.01 3.13 -20.61
C ILE A 308 -8.45 2.61 -19.24
N ASP A 309 -9.13 1.47 -19.21
CA ASP A 309 -9.64 0.87 -17.98
C ASP A 309 -8.49 0.45 -17.07
N GLY A 310 -7.47 -0.21 -17.62
CA GLY A 310 -6.27 -0.60 -16.85
C GLY A 310 -5.53 0.61 -16.27
N GLN A 311 -5.39 1.69 -17.02
CA GLN A 311 -4.71 2.90 -16.54
C GLN A 311 -5.54 3.65 -15.48
N LEU A 312 -6.86 3.63 -15.54
CA LEU A 312 -7.73 4.20 -14.51
C LEU A 312 -7.69 3.36 -13.22
N TRP A 313 -7.62 2.04 -13.32
CA TRP A 313 -7.44 1.19 -12.15
C TRP A 313 -6.06 1.37 -11.50
N PHE A 314 -5.00 1.55 -12.30
CA PHE A 314 -3.69 1.93 -11.77
C PHE A 314 -3.72 3.30 -11.07
N PHE A 315 -4.40 4.29 -11.67
CA PHE A 315 -4.62 5.59 -11.04
C PHE A 315 -5.26 5.46 -9.65
N LYS A 316 -6.26 4.57 -9.48
CA LYS A 316 -6.87 4.26 -8.19
C LYS A 316 -5.82 3.77 -7.19
N THR A 317 -4.95 2.84 -7.58
CA THR A 317 -3.90 2.33 -6.68
C THR A 317 -2.94 3.43 -6.23
N GLU A 318 -2.58 4.37 -7.11
CA GLU A 318 -1.71 5.50 -6.73
C GLU A 318 -2.37 6.45 -5.72
N ILE A 319 -3.63 6.82 -5.93
CA ILE A 319 -4.34 7.74 -5.01
C ILE A 319 -4.66 7.09 -3.66
N GLU A 320 -4.75 5.78 -3.61
CA GLU A 320 -4.91 5.01 -2.38
C GLU A 320 -3.58 4.79 -1.64
N SER A 321 -2.45 4.98 -2.30
CA SER A 321 -1.10 4.75 -1.77
C SER A 321 -0.21 6.00 -1.83
N SER A 322 0.66 6.07 -2.83
CA SER A 322 1.71 7.09 -2.97
C SER A 322 1.19 8.52 -3.21
N GLU A 323 0.04 8.66 -3.87
CA GLU A 323 -0.56 9.95 -4.22
C GLU A 323 -1.76 10.33 -3.33
N ARG A 324 -1.94 9.65 -2.21
CA ARG A 324 -3.02 9.93 -1.24
C ARG A 324 -3.07 11.40 -0.78
N ALA A 325 -1.93 12.07 -0.69
CA ALA A 325 -1.86 13.48 -0.33
C ALA A 325 -2.50 14.41 -1.39
N ALA A 326 -2.34 14.07 -2.67
CA ALA A 326 -2.98 14.79 -3.77
C ALA A 326 -4.49 14.57 -3.76
N TRP A 327 -4.92 13.31 -3.56
CA TRP A 327 -6.31 12.94 -3.43
C TRP A 327 -7.02 13.68 -2.27
N ASN A 328 -6.43 13.64 -1.07
CA ASN A 328 -6.99 14.30 0.11
C ASN A 328 -7.08 15.82 -0.03
N ALA A 329 -6.30 16.43 -0.91
CA ALA A 329 -6.37 17.87 -1.16
C ALA A 329 -7.60 18.30 -1.94
N ILE A 330 -8.24 17.39 -2.69
CA ILE A 330 -9.34 17.74 -3.59
C ILE A 330 -10.68 17.07 -3.26
N LYS A 331 -10.67 15.89 -2.62
CA LYS A 331 -11.87 15.05 -2.44
C LYS A 331 -13.02 15.73 -1.69
N ASP A 332 -12.71 16.64 -0.78
CA ASP A 332 -13.69 17.32 0.08
C ASP A 332 -13.94 18.79 -0.34
N LEU A 333 -13.46 19.20 -1.52
CA LEU A 333 -13.71 20.54 -2.03
C LEU A 333 -15.21 20.75 -2.34
N PRO A 334 -15.73 21.99 -2.22
CA PRO A 334 -17.12 22.28 -2.52
C PRO A 334 -17.50 21.91 -3.96
N ASN A 335 -18.70 21.34 -4.15
CA ASN A 335 -19.22 21.00 -5.49
C ASN A 335 -19.76 22.28 -6.19
N THR A 336 -18.85 23.16 -6.57
CA THR A 336 -19.10 24.47 -7.19
C THR A 336 -18.10 24.77 -8.30
N SER A 337 -18.38 25.80 -9.10
CA SER A 337 -17.46 26.31 -10.12
C SER A 337 -16.08 26.66 -9.56
N ASP A 338 -16.05 27.32 -8.40
CA ASP A 338 -14.80 27.68 -7.71
C ASP A 338 -14.10 26.44 -7.14
N GLY A 339 -14.87 25.46 -6.68
CA GLY A 339 -14.34 24.16 -6.27
C GLY A 339 -13.68 23.41 -7.42
N ALA A 340 -14.24 23.46 -8.63
CA ALA A 340 -13.62 22.89 -9.82
C ALA A 340 -12.29 23.58 -10.18
N TYR A 341 -12.24 24.92 -10.09
CA TYR A 341 -11.01 25.67 -10.29
C TYR A 341 -9.94 25.22 -9.29
N GLU A 342 -10.28 25.21 -8.01
CA GLU A 342 -9.31 24.86 -6.97
C GLU A 342 -8.86 23.39 -7.07
N ALA A 343 -9.77 22.47 -7.43
CA ALA A 343 -9.43 21.08 -7.68
C ALA A 343 -8.42 20.92 -8.83
N GLY A 344 -8.64 21.63 -9.95
CA GLY A 344 -7.71 21.60 -11.09
C GLY A 344 -6.33 22.12 -10.73
N ARG A 345 -6.29 23.21 -9.96
CA ARG A 345 -5.06 23.83 -9.48
C ARG A 345 -4.28 22.96 -8.50
N LEU A 346 -4.95 22.43 -7.49
CA LEU A 346 -4.33 21.60 -6.46
C LEU A 346 -3.87 20.26 -7.02
N TRP A 347 -4.64 19.65 -7.95
CA TRP A 347 -4.23 18.42 -8.60
C TRP A 347 -2.96 18.61 -9.40
N CYS A 348 -2.87 19.66 -10.20
CA CYS A 348 -1.66 20.03 -10.94
C CYS A 348 -0.44 20.13 -10.02
N LEU A 349 -0.55 20.85 -8.91
CA LEU A 349 0.57 21.09 -8.01
C LEU A 349 1.00 19.85 -7.21
N LYS A 350 0.07 18.94 -6.89
CA LYS A 350 0.32 17.83 -5.95
C LYS A 350 0.51 16.49 -6.63
N PHE A 351 -0.20 16.24 -7.73
CA PHE A 351 -0.14 14.98 -8.47
C PHE A 351 0.77 15.08 -9.68
N GLU A 352 0.55 16.05 -10.58
CA GLU A 352 1.32 16.19 -11.82
C GLU A 352 2.71 16.80 -11.58
N ARG A 353 2.79 17.81 -10.73
CA ARG A 353 4.04 18.48 -10.33
C ARG A 353 4.88 18.96 -11.51
N PRO A 354 4.28 19.73 -12.45
CA PRO A 354 4.99 20.20 -13.64
C PRO A 354 6.11 21.17 -13.29
N ARG A 355 7.02 21.42 -14.24
CA ARG A 355 8.17 22.32 -14.04
C ARG A 355 7.78 23.76 -13.74
N ASP A 356 6.76 24.30 -14.43
CA ASP A 356 6.14 25.60 -14.12
C ASP A 356 4.86 25.40 -13.30
N GLY A 357 5.04 24.98 -12.05
CA GLY A 357 3.92 24.58 -11.21
C GLY A 357 2.86 25.66 -11.00
N VAL A 358 3.22 26.94 -10.93
CA VAL A 358 2.27 28.03 -10.66
C VAL A 358 1.49 28.40 -11.93
N GLY A 359 2.16 28.60 -13.06
CA GLY A 359 1.52 28.94 -14.34
C GLY A 359 0.57 27.83 -14.80
N ASP A 360 1.08 26.62 -14.86
CA ASP A 360 0.33 25.44 -15.26
C ASP A 360 -0.88 25.20 -14.34
N SER A 361 -0.75 25.38 -13.02
CA SER A 361 -1.87 25.18 -12.09
C SER A 361 -3.03 26.14 -12.31
N VAL A 362 -2.75 27.39 -12.64
CA VAL A 362 -3.79 28.39 -12.97
C VAL A 362 -4.49 28.01 -14.26
N GLU A 363 -3.75 27.55 -15.29
CA GLU A 363 -4.32 27.07 -16.55
C GLU A 363 -5.25 25.88 -16.33
N ARG A 364 -4.83 24.87 -15.55
CA ARG A 364 -5.64 23.71 -15.20
C ARG A 364 -6.90 24.10 -14.42
N GLY A 365 -6.79 25.03 -13.47
CA GLY A 365 -7.92 25.58 -12.74
C GLY A 365 -8.93 26.26 -13.66
N ASN A 366 -8.47 27.14 -14.54
CA ASN A 366 -9.32 27.81 -15.53
C ASN A 366 -10.00 26.81 -16.47
N LEU A 367 -9.29 25.79 -16.95
CA LEU A 367 -9.86 24.76 -17.81
C LEU A 367 -10.95 23.95 -17.08
N ALA A 368 -10.73 23.59 -15.82
CA ALA A 368 -11.71 22.92 -14.98
C ALA A 368 -12.97 23.77 -14.80
N GLN A 369 -12.80 25.07 -14.46
CA GLN A 369 -13.89 25.97 -14.17
C GLN A 369 -14.72 26.36 -15.41
N ASN A 370 -14.04 26.68 -16.53
CA ASN A 370 -14.67 27.30 -17.68
C ASN A 370 -15.07 26.33 -18.79
N THR A 371 -14.52 25.11 -18.77
CA THR A 371 -14.80 24.10 -19.80
C THR A 371 -15.49 22.88 -19.18
N TYR A 372 -14.90 22.26 -18.15
CA TYR A 372 -15.42 21.02 -17.59
C TYR A 372 -16.61 21.21 -16.68
N TRP A 373 -16.58 22.21 -15.78
CA TRP A 373 -17.69 22.48 -14.90
C TRP A 373 -19.01 22.80 -15.62
N PRO A 374 -19.07 23.66 -16.67
CA PRO A 374 -20.29 23.87 -17.43
C PRO A 374 -20.84 22.60 -18.12
N ALA A 375 -19.95 21.68 -18.50
CA ALA A 375 -20.34 20.46 -19.22
C ALA A 375 -20.73 19.29 -18.27
N TYR A 376 -20.17 19.22 -17.08
CA TYR A 376 -20.26 18.06 -16.17
C TYR A 376 -20.79 18.42 -14.77
N GLY A 377 -20.72 19.67 -14.33
CA GLY A 377 -21.07 20.09 -12.97
C GLY A 377 -22.53 19.86 -12.56
N GLY A 378 -23.43 19.76 -13.51
CA GLY A 378 -24.86 19.51 -13.30
C GLY A 378 -25.33 18.07 -13.58
N ARG A 379 -24.43 17.13 -13.78
CA ARG A 379 -24.75 15.72 -14.07
C ARG A 379 -25.11 14.93 -12.84
#